data_6bae4ef64e54e3d41a369bf5508ac0be
#
_entry.id   6bae4ef64e54e3d41a369bf5508ac0be
#
_cell.length_a   1.000
_cell.length_b   1.000
_cell.length_c   1.000
_cell.angle_alpha   90.00
_cell.angle_beta   90.00
_cell.angle_gamma   90.00
#
_symmetry.space_group_name_H-M   'P 1'
#
loop_
_entity.id
_entity.type
_entity.pdbx_description
1 polymer ?
#
loop_
_entity_poly.entity_id
_entity_poly.type
_entity_poly.pdbx_seq_one_letter_code
_entity_poly.pdbx_strand_id
1 'polypeptide(L)'
;MASSPYQVIQWATGNTGQRALREVIRHPSLDLVGVLVYDAAKEGADAGELCGEAATGVHATTDRDAVLRLEADCCVYMPRATGRGQTRAGLSEDELVEDVVALLAKGTNIVTTCSDLFARGLRLSVENRARVRAACQSGQSSVWASGSDPGFVTETLPMALLSVQRRVDLIEIEEFGDLSRRPSAHMVMEQMRFGKPLSEFDPERRKNHLFGEYQPPLSVLADLAGFTIEEWTAEGGVAAAKRDLTIVAGEIKAGTAAAQRIIINGRSGGIDRVRFTQYGFVERDVEPDWGLQPTGWRLRIHGDAPFDVSMPFPVPLDELGSHVPAFNANGPVNAIPYVCAALPGMLTTEDLPHVLPRGPRRAAAG
;
A
#
# COMPACT_ATOMS: atom_id res chain seq x y z
N MET A 1 -18.63 -11.27 -27.68
CA MET A 1 -17.27 -11.59 -28.13
C MET A 1 -16.37 -11.37 -26.94
N ALA A 2 -15.48 -12.30 -26.59
CA ALA A 2 -14.49 -12.06 -25.57
C ALA A 2 -13.56 -10.95 -26.11
N SER A 3 -13.42 -9.83 -25.36
CA SER A 3 -12.43 -8.82 -25.69
C SER A 3 -11.02 -9.43 -25.63
N SER A 4 -10.10 -8.99 -26.47
CA SER A 4 -8.69 -9.38 -26.38
C SER A 4 -8.17 -9.09 -24.96
N PRO A 5 -7.27 -9.93 -24.42
CA PRO A 5 -6.65 -9.68 -23.14
C PRO A 5 -5.90 -8.35 -23.16
N TYR A 6 -5.88 -7.65 -22.02
CA TYR A 6 -5.03 -6.45 -21.84
C TYR A 6 -3.56 -6.84 -21.84
N GLN A 7 -2.74 -6.13 -22.60
CA GLN A 7 -1.29 -6.28 -22.63
C GLN A 7 -0.68 -5.56 -21.44
N VAL A 8 0.06 -6.28 -20.58
CA VAL A 8 0.52 -5.77 -19.31
C VAL A 8 2.04 -5.85 -19.16
N ILE A 9 2.65 -4.76 -18.73
CA ILE A 9 4.05 -4.69 -18.29
C ILE A 9 4.09 -4.83 -16.77
N GLN A 10 4.96 -5.69 -16.23
CA GLN A 10 5.34 -5.67 -14.82
C GLN A 10 6.60 -4.84 -14.64
N TRP A 11 6.54 -3.79 -13.82
CA TRP A 11 7.67 -2.93 -13.52
C TRP A 11 8.10 -3.10 -12.07
N ALA A 12 9.28 -3.65 -11.87
CA ALA A 12 9.88 -4.09 -10.62
C ALA A 12 9.28 -5.39 -10.03
N THR A 13 10.19 -6.23 -9.51
CA THR A 13 9.90 -7.56 -8.95
C THR A 13 10.42 -7.69 -7.51
N GLY A 14 10.15 -6.69 -6.65
CA GLY A 14 10.26 -6.83 -5.20
C GLY A 14 9.15 -7.75 -4.66
N ASN A 15 9.03 -7.90 -3.33
CA ASN A 15 8.05 -8.82 -2.72
C ASN A 15 6.62 -8.61 -3.26
N THR A 16 6.17 -7.36 -3.29
CA THR A 16 4.84 -7.01 -3.83
C THR A 16 4.79 -7.18 -5.35
N GLY A 17 5.84 -6.76 -6.07
CA GLY A 17 5.90 -6.88 -7.53
C GLY A 17 5.93 -8.34 -8.01
N GLN A 18 6.61 -9.25 -7.31
CA GLN A 18 6.56 -10.70 -7.63
C GLN A 18 5.15 -11.26 -7.42
N ARG A 19 4.46 -10.81 -6.38
CA ARG A 19 3.08 -11.23 -6.14
C ARG A 19 2.16 -10.70 -7.23
N ALA A 20 2.31 -9.44 -7.63
CA ALA A 20 1.56 -8.85 -8.74
C ALA A 20 1.82 -9.58 -10.06
N LEU A 21 3.10 -9.87 -10.37
CA LEU A 21 3.50 -10.63 -11.55
C LEU A 21 2.79 -11.99 -11.61
N ARG A 22 2.75 -12.72 -10.50
CA ARG A 22 2.01 -13.99 -10.39
C ARG A 22 0.52 -13.81 -10.72
N GLU A 23 -0.11 -12.78 -10.15
CA GLU A 23 -1.54 -12.53 -10.37
C GLU A 23 -1.81 -12.08 -11.81
N VAL A 24 -0.92 -11.32 -12.46
CA VAL A 24 -1.02 -10.98 -13.88
C VAL A 24 -0.96 -12.24 -14.75
N ILE A 25 0.00 -13.14 -14.51
CA ILE A 25 0.15 -14.40 -15.26
C ILE A 25 -1.10 -15.29 -15.13
N ARG A 26 -1.70 -15.33 -13.93
CA ARG A 26 -2.90 -16.14 -13.65
C ARG A 26 -4.20 -15.51 -14.11
N HIS A 27 -4.21 -14.21 -14.40
CA HIS A 27 -5.45 -13.49 -14.67
C HIS A 27 -6.04 -13.85 -16.04
N PRO A 28 -7.36 -14.13 -16.16
CA PRO A 28 -7.96 -14.60 -17.40
C PRO A 28 -7.99 -13.60 -18.55
N SER A 29 -7.90 -12.30 -18.23
CA SER A 29 -8.03 -11.19 -19.18
C SER A 29 -6.76 -10.34 -19.28
N LEU A 30 -5.60 -10.82 -18.80
CA LEU A 30 -4.32 -10.12 -18.86
C LEU A 30 -3.29 -11.00 -19.57
N ASP A 31 -2.47 -10.40 -20.42
CA ASP A 31 -1.31 -11.02 -21.06
C ASP A 31 -0.07 -10.24 -20.72
N LEU A 32 0.92 -10.89 -20.11
CA LEU A 32 2.20 -10.30 -19.78
C LEU A 32 3.05 -10.12 -21.03
N VAL A 33 3.52 -8.89 -21.28
CA VAL A 33 4.36 -8.59 -22.47
C VAL A 33 5.76 -8.14 -22.13
N GLY A 34 6.04 -7.78 -20.87
CA GLY A 34 7.37 -7.37 -20.45
C GLY A 34 7.55 -7.32 -18.95
N VAL A 35 8.79 -7.48 -18.50
CA VAL A 35 9.16 -7.38 -17.07
C VAL A 35 10.42 -6.55 -16.94
N LEU A 36 10.34 -5.43 -16.20
CA LEU A 36 11.52 -4.65 -15.80
C LEU A 36 11.98 -5.09 -14.41
N VAL A 37 13.27 -5.29 -14.29
CA VAL A 37 13.94 -5.58 -13.00
C VAL A 37 15.09 -4.60 -12.76
N TYR A 38 15.35 -4.28 -11.48
CA TYR A 38 16.49 -3.46 -11.08
C TYR A 38 17.70 -4.28 -10.61
N ASP A 39 17.46 -5.55 -10.30
CA ASP A 39 18.49 -6.49 -9.85
C ASP A 39 19.07 -7.23 -11.05
N ALA A 40 20.33 -6.97 -11.36
CA ALA A 40 21.03 -7.61 -12.47
C ALA A 40 21.07 -9.15 -12.36
N ALA A 41 20.94 -9.71 -11.15
CA ALA A 41 20.84 -11.16 -10.97
C ALA A 41 19.54 -11.76 -11.52
N LYS A 42 18.55 -10.93 -11.86
CA LYS A 42 17.29 -11.33 -12.47
C LYS A 42 17.23 -11.07 -13.97
N GLU A 43 18.26 -10.48 -14.55
CA GLU A 43 18.34 -10.24 -16.00
C GLU A 43 18.24 -11.57 -16.76
N GLY A 44 17.37 -11.62 -17.78
CA GLY A 44 17.15 -12.79 -18.62
C GLY A 44 16.34 -13.93 -17.98
N ALA A 45 15.97 -13.84 -16.70
CA ALA A 45 15.13 -14.86 -16.05
C ALA A 45 13.70 -14.85 -16.62
N ASP A 46 13.08 -16.02 -16.78
CA ASP A 46 11.68 -16.11 -17.16
C ASP A 46 10.76 -15.52 -16.08
N ALA A 47 9.74 -14.80 -16.51
CA ALA A 47 8.79 -14.15 -15.60
C ALA A 47 8.06 -15.13 -14.67
N GLY A 48 7.73 -16.32 -15.15
CA GLY A 48 7.12 -17.38 -14.34
C GLY A 48 8.06 -17.84 -13.23
N GLU A 49 9.34 -18.07 -13.54
CA GLU A 49 10.35 -18.46 -12.55
C GLU A 49 10.51 -17.41 -11.45
N LEU A 50 10.48 -16.12 -11.80
CA LEU A 50 10.59 -15.01 -10.83
C LEU A 50 9.48 -15.00 -9.79
N CYS A 51 8.32 -15.58 -10.06
CA CYS A 51 7.17 -15.58 -9.14
C CYS A 51 6.65 -16.97 -8.78
N GLY A 52 7.35 -18.05 -9.19
CA GLY A 52 7.01 -19.43 -8.87
C GLY A 52 5.84 -19.98 -9.70
N GLU A 53 5.74 -19.55 -10.96
CA GLU A 53 4.78 -20.05 -11.97
C GLU A 53 5.49 -20.82 -13.09
N ALA A 54 4.71 -21.44 -13.96
CA ALA A 54 5.26 -22.06 -15.17
C ALA A 54 5.90 -21.01 -16.08
N ALA A 55 6.88 -21.43 -16.87
CA ALA A 55 7.57 -20.54 -17.81
C ALA A 55 6.57 -19.87 -18.76
N THR A 56 6.72 -18.57 -18.93
CA THR A 56 5.84 -17.73 -19.76
C THR A 56 6.44 -17.42 -21.14
N GLY A 57 7.76 -17.55 -21.28
CA GLY A 57 8.51 -17.10 -22.46
C GLY A 57 8.79 -15.59 -22.46
N VAL A 58 8.32 -14.82 -21.44
CA VAL A 58 8.65 -13.42 -21.25
C VAL A 58 9.86 -13.32 -20.31
N HIS A 59 10.95 -12.76 -20.78
CA HIS A 59 12.19 -12.64 -20.02
C HIS A 59 12.32 -11.24 -19.40
N ALA A 60 12.76 -11.21 -18.15
CA ALA A 60 13.01 -9.98 -17.43
C ALA A 60 14.26 -9.25 -17.99
N THR A 61 14.22 -7.93 -17.99
CA THR A 61 15.34 -7.12 -18.41
C THR A 61 15.57 -5.92 -17.50
N THR A 62 16.82 -5.46 -17.42
CA THR A 62 17.20 -4.18 -16.80
C THR A 62 17.17 -3.03 -17.80
N ASP A 63 16.97 -3.28 -19.09
CA ASP A 63 16.87 -2.27 -20.14
C ASP A 63 15.52 -1.56 -20.06
N ARG A 64 15.51 -0.42 -19.36
CA ARG A 64 14.35 0.46 -19.22
C ARG A 64 13.78 0.90 -20.57
N ASP A 65 14.65 1.26 -21.50
CA ASP A 65 14.21 1.79 -22.80
C ASP A 65 13.62 0.70 -23.68
N ALA A 66 14.13 -0.54 -23.57
CA ALA A 66 13.50 -1.69 -24.23
C ALA A 66 12.07 -1.90 -23.73
N VAL A 67 11.83 -1.84 -22.41
CA VAL A 67 10.49 -2.01 -21.84
C VAL A 67 9.59 -0.82 -22.20
N LEU A 68 10.09 0.40 -22.21
CA LEU A 68 9.32 1.58 -22.64
C LEU A 68 8.90 1.52 -24.14
N ARG A 69 9.59 0.76 -24.99
CA ARG A 69 9.19 0.57 -26.39
C ARG A 69 8.07 -0.45 -26.58
N LEU A 70 7.77 -1.28 -25.59
CA LEU A 70 6.69 -2.27 -25.68
C LEU A 70 5.33 -1.59 -25.78
N GLU A 71 4.48 -2.08 -26.67
CA GLU A 71 3.08 -1.72 -26.71
C GLU A 71 2.36 -2.43 -25.56
N ALA A 72 1.68 -1.66 -24.70
CA ALA A 72 0.96 -2.22 -23.55
C ALA A 72 -0.22 -1.32 -23.15
N ASP A 73 -1.31 -1.96 -22.75
CA ASP A 73 -2.51 -1.27 -22.24
C ASP A 73 -2.29 -0.74 -20.81
N CYS A 74 -1.49 -1.48 -20.02
CA CYS A 74 -1.26 -1.12 -18.61
C CYS A 74 0.11 -1.57 -18.12
N CYS A 75 0.68 -0.78 -17.21
CA CYS A 75 1.88 -1.11 -16.45
C CYS A 75 1.54 -1.27 -14.97
N VAL A 76 1.90 -2.43 -14.41
CA VAL A 76 1.90 -2.68 -12.97
C VAL A 76 3.22 -2.13 -12.41
N TYR A 77 3.18 -0.89 -11.94
CA TYR A 77 4.35 -0.10 -11.56
C TYR A 77 4.59 -0.17 -10.05
N MET A 78 5.56 -0.99 -9.62
CA MET A 78 5.80 -1.28 -8.20
C MET A 78 7.26 -1.09 -7.75
N PRO A 79 7.98 -0.04 -8.20
CA PRO A 79 9.31 0.25 -7.68
C PRO A 79 9.25 0.73 -6.23
N ARG A 80 10.41 0.77 -5.59
CA ARG A 80 10.55 1.33 -4.25
C ARG A 80 10.92 2.80 -4.35
N ALA A 81 10.15 3.67 -3.68
CA ALA A 81 10.53 5.06 -3.47
C ALA A 81 11.58 5.20 -2.35
N THR A 82 12.46 6.20 -2.44
CA THR A 82 13.34 6.61 -1.35
C THR A 82 12.53 7.23 -0.20
N GLY A 83 13.02 7.10 1.03
CA GLY A 83 12.41 7.75 2.20
C GLY A 83 11.41 6.90 2.97
N ARG A 84 11.06 5.70 2.52
CA ARG A 84 10.13 4.80 3.24
C ARG A 84 10.79 4.00 4.37
N GLY A 85 11.75 4.59 5.11
CA GLY A 85 12.38 3.96 6.29
C GLY A 85 13.14 2.66 6.03
N GLN A 86 13.52 2.39 4.78
CA GLN A 86 14.16 1.14 4.39
C GLN A 86 15.67 1.33 4.17
N THR A 87 16.44 0.28 4.49
CA THR A 87 17.91 0.26 4.43
C THR A 87 18.49 0.18 3.02
N ARG A 88 17.68 -0.04 1.98
CA ARG A 88 18.12 -0.04 0.57
C ARG A 88 17.67 1.22 -0.14
N ALA A 89 18.54 1.77 -0.98
CA ALA A 89 18.20 2.88 -1.85
C ALA A 89 16.99 2.54 -2.73
N GLY A 90 16.06 3.48 -2.83
CA GLY A 90 14.93 3.45 -3.77
C GLY A 90 15.09 4.59 -4.77
N LEU A 91 14.13 4.72 -5.67
CA LEU A 91 14.08 5.82 -6.64
C LEU A 91 13.63 7.12 -5.96
N SER A 92 14.17 8.24 -6.39
CA SER A 92 13.71 9.58 -6.04
C SER A 92 12.33 9.86 -6.65
N GLU A 93 11.66 10.93 -6.18
CA GLU A 93 10.40 11.38 -6.78
C GLU A 93 10.55 11.63 -8.27
N ASP A 94 11.62 12.32 -8.68
CA ASP A 94 11.84 12.68 -10.08
C ASP A 94 12.06 11.44 -10.97
N GLU A 95 12.85 10.46 -10.52
CA GLU A 95 13.04 9.20 -11.26
C GLU A 95 11.73 8.43 -11.42
N LEU A 96 10.89 8.36 -10.35
CA LEU A 96 9.58 7.72 -10.43
C LEU A 96 8.64 8.46 -11.39
N VAL A 97 8.67 9.78 -11.36
CA VAL A 97 7.83 10.62 -12.23
C VAL A 97 8.28 10.54 -13.70
N GLU A 98 9.57 10.44 -13.98
CA GLU A 98 10.07 10.24 -15.34
C GLU A 98 9.55 8.93 -15.96
N ASP A 99 9.58 7.83 -15.21
CA ASP A 99 9.03 6.56 -15.67
C ASP A 99 7.53 6.67 -15.94
N VAL A 100 6.79 7.21 -14.97
CA VAL A 100 5.34 7.36 -15.03
C VAL A 100 4.91 8.26 -16.18
N VAL A 101 5.58 9.41 -16.37
CA VAL A 101 5.32 10.33 -17.48
C VAL A 101 5.59 9.67 -18.84
N ALA A 102 6.70 8.93 -18.97
CA ALA A 102 7.03 8.23 -20.21
C ALA A 102 5.99 7.17 -20.60
N LEU A 103 5.51 6.39 -19.63
CA LEU A 103 4.47 5.38 -19.83
C LEU A 103 3.12 6.03 -20.19
N LEU A 104 2.68 7.01 -19.40
CA LEU A 104 1.40 7.68 -19.61
C LEU A 104 1.34 8.42 -20.93
N ALA A 105 2.40 9.17 -21.31
CA ALA A 105 2.43 9.96 -22.53
C ALA A 105 2.31 9.12 -23.81
N LYS A 106 2.72 7.85 -23.77
CA LYS A 106 2.55 6.91 -24.89
C LYS A 106 1.21 6.17 -24.87
N GLY A 107 0.33 6.39 -23.89
CA GLY A 107 -0.98 5.78 -23.78
C GLY A 107 -1.04 4.53 -22.88
N THR A 108 0.04 4.18 -22.18
CA THR A 108 0.04 3.06 -21.24
C THR A 108 -0.53 3.51 -19.91
N ASN A 109 -1.63 2.89 -19.46
CA ASN A 109 -2.20 3.13 -18.14
C ASN A 109 -1.29 2.58 -17.04
N ILE A 110 -1.45 3.06 -15.82
CA ILE A 110 -0.61 2.64 -14.69
C ILE A 110 -1.47 2.27 -13.49
N VAL A 111 -1.19 1.12 -12.90
CA VAL A 111 -1.62 0.75 -11.55
C VAL A 111 -0.39 0.62 -10.67
N THR A 112 -0.42 1.19 -9.44
CA THR A 112 0.77 1.23 -8.58
C THR A 112 0.41 1.12 -7.10
N THR A 113 1.37 0.66 -6.29
CA THR A 113 1.30 0.71 -4.82
C THR A 113 2.02 1.93 -4.23
N CYS A 114 2.50 2.86 -5.06
CA CYS A 114 3.09 4.13 -4.61
C CYS A 114 1.98 5.15 -4.29
N SER A 115 1.05 4.77 -3.40
CA SER A 115 -0.15 5.54 -3.06
C SER A 115 0.17 6.89 -2.41
N ASP A 116 1.22 6.97 -1.62
CA ASP A 116 1.68 8.21 -1.01
C ASP A 116 2.04 9.30 -2.05
N LEU A 117 2.54 8.93 -3.22
CA LEU A 117 2.88 9.86 -4.30
C LEU A 117 1.73 10.07 -5.28
N PHE A 118 1.10 9.00 -5.74
CA PHE A 118 0.21 9.05 -6.89
C PHE A 118 -1.29 9.05 -6.54
N ALA A 119 -1.68 8.80 -5.26
CA ALA A 119 -3.05 9.04 -4.84
C ALA A 119 -3.36 10.55 -4.91
N ARG A 120 -4.10 10.99 -5.94
CA ARG A 120 -4.32 12.41 -6.31
C ARG A 120 -3.04 13.25 -6.49
N GLY A 121 -1.84 12.64 -6.38
CA GLY A 121 -0.57 13.35 -6.46
C GLY A 121 -0.34 14.37 -5.35
N LEU A 122 -0.94 14.20 -4.18
CA LEU A 122 -0.89 15.19 -3.09
C LEU A 122 0.51 15.42 -2.54
N ARG A 123 1.38 14.42 -2.61
CA ARG A 123 2.78 14.52 -2.17
C ARG A 123 3.78 14.84 -3.29
N LEU A 124 3.34 14.80 -4.54
CA LEU A 124 4.18 15.25 -5.63
C LEU A 124 4.42 16.76 -5.52
N SER A 125 5.60 17.19 -5.91
CA SER A 125 5.85 18.60 -6.15
C SER A 125 4.81 19.16 -7.13
N VAL A 126 4.56 20.47 -7.09
CA VAL A 126 3.58 21.14 -7.98
C VAL A 126 3.96 20.87 -9.44
N GLU A 127 5.26 20.93 -9.76
CA GLU A 127 5.79 20.68 -11.09
C GLU A 127 5.56 19.23 -11.53
N ASN A 128 5.95 18.26 -10.74
CA ASN A 128 5.80 16.85 -11.06
C ASN A 128 4.33 16.44 -11.18
N ARG A 129 3.45 16.98 -10.34
CA ARG A 129 2.01 16.76 -10.47
C ARG A 129 1.48 17.30 -11.80
N ALA A 130 1.92 18.47 -12.22
CA ALA A 130 1.54 19.05 -13.51
C ALA A 130 2.05 18.18 -14.67
N ARG A 131 3.28 17.67 -14.60
CA ARG A 131 3.86 16.76 -15.61
C ARG A 131 3.06 15.47 -15.74
N VAL A 132 2.70 14.82 -14.63
CA VAL A 132 1.90 13.59 -14.65
C VAL A 132 0.51 13.85 -15.24
N ARG A 133 -0.17 14.94 -14.84
CA ARG A 133 -1.47 15.31 -15.40
C ARG A 133 -1.40 15.58 -16.91
N ALA A 134 -0.39 16.29 -17.36
CA ALA A 134 -0.17 16.57 -18.79
C ALA A 134 0.06 15.26 -19.57
N ALA A 135 0.83 14.32 -19.02
CA ALA A 135 1.07 13.02 -19.63
C ALA A 135 -0.21 12.17 -19.72
N CYS A 136 -1.05 12.15 -18.70
CA CYS A 136 -2.36 11.51 -18.76
C CYS A 136 -3.21 12.07 -19.90
N GLN A 137 -3.26 13.39 -20.05
CA GLN A 137 -4.07 14.04 -21.08
C GLN A 137 -3.51 13.79 -22.49
N SER A 138 -2.19 13.92 -22.69
CA SER A 138 -1.57 13.71 -24.00
C SER A 138 -1.64 12.27 -24.48
N GLY A 139 -1.43 11.31 -23.59
CA GLY A 139 -1.48 9.88 -23.90
C GLY A 139 -2.88 9.27 -23.79
N GLN A 140 -3.90 10.03 -23.37
CA GLN A 140 -5.26 9.52 -23.10
C GLN A 140 -5.23 8.30 -22.17
N SER A 141 -4.46 8.39 -21.09
CA SER A 141 -4.17 7.30 -20.16
C SER A 141 -4.36 7.74 -18.71
N SER A 142 -4.35 6.78 -17.81
CA SER A 142 -4.64 7.02 -16.39
C SER A 142 -3.60 6.38 -15.48
N VAL A 143 -3.37 7.00 -14.32
CA VAL A 143 -2.66 6.39 -13.19
C VAL A 143 -3.59 6.24 -12.00
N TRP A 144 -3.62 5.06 -11.42
CA TRP A 144 -4.34 4.75 -10.20
C TRP A 144 -3.41 4.10 -9.18
N ALA A 145 -3.40 4.65 -7.97
CA ALA A 145 -2.53 4.21 -6.90
C ALA A 145 -3.35 3.69 -5.72
N SER A 146 -3.12 2.46 -5.31
CA SER A 146 -3.77 1.84 -4.17
C SER A 146 -2.95 0.66 -3.63
N GLY A 147 -3.33 0.20 -2.45
CA GLY A 147 -2.76 -0.97 -1.78
C GLY A 147 -3.77 -1.55 -0.80
N SER A 148 -3.28 -2.20 0.24
CA SER A 148 -4.13 -2.62 1.36
C SER A 148 -4.24 -1.52 2.41
N ASP A 149 -3.10 -0.93 2.78
CA ASP A 149 -2.97 0.16 3.73
C ASP A 149 -1.69 0.95 3.41
N PRO A 150 -1.83 2.18 2.89
CA PRO A 150 -3.07 2.85 2.47
C PRO A 150 -3.69 2.24 1.18
N GLY A 151 -5.01 2.41 1.04
CA GLY A 151 -5.82 2.01 -0.11
C GLY A 151 -7.10 1.31 0.32
N PHE A 152 -7.11 -0.02 0.44
CA PHE A 152 -8.32 -0.77 0.79
C PHE A 152 -8.92 -0.30 2.11
N VAL A 153 -8.15 -0.26 3.20
CA VAL A 153 -8.67 0.09 4.54
C VAL A 153 -8.86 1.59 4.74
N THR A 154 -8.13 2.43 4.00
CA THR A 154 -8.25 3.89 4.11
C THR A 154 -9.25 4.49 3.12
N GLU A 155 -9.63 3.77 2.08
CA GLU A 155 -10.50 4.29 1.02
C GLU A 155 -11.66 3.33 0.68
N THR A 156 -11.37 2.16 0.08
CA THR A 156 -12.39 1.28 -0.48
C THR A 156 -13.40 0.79 0.56
N LEU A 157 -12.92 0.32 1.70
CA LEU A 157 -13.79 -0.19 2.77
C LEU A 157 -14.61 0.93 3.44
N PRO A 158 -14.00 2.07 3.84
CA PRO A 158 -14.79 3.19 4.33
C PRO A 158 -15.86 3.65 3.36
N MET A 159 -15.57 3.80 2.05
CA MET A 159 -16.57 4.18 1.04
C MET A 159 -17.78 3.26 1.03
N ALA A 160 -17.54 1.94 1.10
CA ALA A 160 -18.63 0.97 1.13
C ALA A 160 -19.55 1.17 2.36
N LEU A 161 -18.96 1.44 3.53
CA LEU A 161 -19.71 1.67 4.78
C LEU A 161 -20.36 3.06 4.82
N LEU A 162 -19.74 4.06 4.21
CA LEU A 162 -20.28 5.42 4.09
C LEU A 162 -21.54 5.47 3.23
N SER A 163 -21.71 4.53 2.30
CA SER A 163 -22.87 4.49 1.38
C SER A 163 -24.23 4.38 2.09
N VAL A 164 -24.26 3.93 3.34
CA VAL A 164 -25.48 3.83 4.16
C VAL A 164 -25.60 4.90 5.23
N GLN A 165 -24.68 5.86 5.26
CA GLN A 165 -24.69 6.99 6.20
C GLN A 165 -25.44 8.19 5.59
N ARG A 166 -26.15 8.94 6.44
CA ARG A 166 -26.67 10.28 6.12
C ARG A 166 -25.86 11.37 6.84
N ARG A 167 -25.33 11.02 8.01
CA ARG A 167 -24.45 11.88 8.79
C ARG A 167 -23.28 11.06 9.31
N VAL A 168 -22.08 11.56 9.10
CA VAL A 168 -20.85 11.02 9.67
C VAL A 168 -20.29 12.03 10.66
N ASP A 169 -19.94 11.59 11.84
CA ASP A 169 -19.33 12.43 12.88
C ASP A 169 -17.81 12.23 12.98
N LEU A 170 -17.37 10.95 12.89
CA LEU A 170 -15.96 10.57 12.96
C LEU A 170 -15.74 9.22 12.25
N ILE A 171 -14.62 9.08 11.54
CA ILE A 171 -14.12 7.82 11.00
C ILE A 171 -12.82 7.48 11.72
N GLU A 172 -12.75 6.29 12.33
CA GLU A 172 -11.55 5.79 12.99
C GLU A 172 -11.06 4.52 12.31
N ILE A 173 -9.78 4.51 11.96
CA ILE A 173 -9.08 3.35 11.38
C ILE A 173 -7.95 2.98 12.33
N GLU A 174 -7.86 1.70 12.69
CA GLU A 174 -6.79 1.16 13.51
C GLU A 174 -6.09 0.02 12.76
N GLU A 175 -4.77 0.08 12.71
CA GLU A 175 -3.90 -0.98 12.21
C GLU A 175 -3.14 -1.62 13.37
N PHE A 176 -3.18 -2.94 13.46
CA PHE A 176 -2.50 -3.73 14.49
C PHE A 176 -1.45 -4.62 13.84
N GLY A 177 -0.17 -4.40 14.17
CA GLY A 177 0.95 -5.17 13.65
C GLY A 177 1.73 -5.88 14.75
N ASP A 178 1.55 -7.20 14.89
CA ASP A 178 2.37 -8.03 15.77
C ASP A 178 3.70 -8.36 15.08
N LEU A 179 4.79 -7.93 15.68
CA LEU A 179 6.15 -8.10 15.19
C LEU A 179 6.94 -9.18 15.96
N SER A 180 6.30 -9.88 16.91
CA SER A 180 6.95 -10.87 17.78
C SER A 180 7.59 -12.03 17.01
N ARG A 181 7.08 -12.34 15.80
CA ARG A 181 7.59 -13.39 14.90
C ARG A 181 8.49 -12.88 13.79
N ARG A 182 8.79 -11.58 13.73
CA ARG A 182 9.72 -11.04 12.74
C ARG A 182 11.16 -11.44 13.06
N PRO A 183 11.90 -12.09 12.13
CA PRO A 183 13.25 -12.60 12.41
C PRO A 183 14.35 -11.53 12.41
N SER A 184 14.08 -10.36 11.85
CA SER A 184 15.07 -9.30 11.74
C SER A 184 15.27 -8.57 13.07
N ALA A 185 16.27 -8.99 13.85
CA ALA A 185 16.65 -8.30 15.08
C ALA A 185 17.00 -6.82 14.82
N HIS A 186 17.68 -6.51 13.71
CA HIS A 186 17.96 -5.13 13.34
C HIS A 186 16.67 -4.29 13.20
N MET A 187 15.63 -4.82 12.52
CA MET A 187 14.37 -4.11 12.37
C MET A 187 13.64 -3.96 13.72
N VAL A 188 13.50 -5.07 14.46
CA VAL A 188 12.68 -5.10 15.68
C VAL A 188 13.37 -4.38 16.84
N MET A 189 14.65 -4.67 17.09
CA MET A 189 15.37 -4.18 18.26
C MET A 189 16.06 -2.83 18.03
N GLU A 190 16.57 -2.57 16.80
CA GLU A 190 17.33 -1.34 16.54
C GLU A 190 16.50 -0.27 15.83
N GLN A 191 15.72 -0.60 14.81
CA GLN A 191 14.89 0.40 14.13
C GLN A 191 13.60 0.71 14.90
N MET A 192 12.87 -0.32 15.36
CA MET A 192 11.63 -0.18 16.13
C MET A 192 11.90 0.04 17.62
N ARG A 193 13.14 -0.15 18.10
CA ARG A 193 13.56 0.10 19.49
C ARG A 193 12.83 -0.74 20.53
N PHE A 194 12.24 -1.88 20.17
CA PHE A 194 11.68 -2.80 21.16
C PHE A 194 12.78 -3.36 22.07
N GLY A 195 12.48 -3.56 23.36
CA GLY A 195 13.45 -3.97 24.36
C GLY A 195 14.39 -2.88 24.86
N LYS A 196 14.28 -1.65 24.33
CA LYS A 196 15.06 -0.49 24.81
C LYS A 196 14.29 0.26 25.90
N PRO A 197 14.96 1.06 26.75
CA PRO A 197 14.28 1.96 27.68
C PRO A 197 13.27 2.87 26.97
N LEU A 198 12.15 3.15 27.63
CA LEU A 198 11.09 4.02 27.03
C LEU A 198 11.61 5.42 26.68
N SER A 199 12.60 5.92 27.42
CA SER A 199 13.24 7.21 27.16
C SER A 199 14.03 7.29 25.86
N GLU A 200 14.35 6.14 25.26
CA GLU A 200 15.02 6.07 23.96
C GLU A 200 14.05 6.05 22.78
N PHE A 201 12.75 6.03 23.02
CA PHE A 201 11.76 6.14 21.98
C PHE A 201 11.69 7.57 21.47
N ASP A 202 11.97 7.77 20.17
CA ASP A 202 11.80 9.06 19.50
C ASP A 202 10.46 9.08 18.76
N PRO A 203 9.40 9.65 19.35
CA PRO A 203 8.09 9.70 18.71
C PRO A 203 8.10 10.59 17.45
N GLU A 204 8.95 11.63 17.39
CA GLU A 204 8.95 12.61 16.31
C GLU A 204 9.40 11.97 14.98
N ARG A 205 10.47 11.18 15.01
CA ARG A 205 10.97 10.52 13.79
C ARG A 205 9.92 9.61 13.17
N ARG A 206 9.30 8.74 13.99
CA ARG A 206 8.29 7.80 13.51
C ARG A 206 7.00 8.52 13.11
N LYS A 207 6.57 9.48 13.90
CA LYS A 207 5.41 10.34 13.64
C LYS A 207 5.52 11.02 12.27
N ASN A 208 6.64 11.70 12.00
CA ASN A 208 6.83 12.42 10.75
C ASN A 208 6.82 11.49 9.54
N HIS A 209 7.41 10.30 9.66
CA HIS A 209 7.39 9.29 8.61
C HIS A 209 5.96 8.85 8.30
N LEU A 210 5.21 8.37 9.30
CA LEU A 210 3.84 7.89 9.13
C LEU A 210 2.87 9.02 8.73
N PHE A 211 3.04 10.20 9.30
CA PHE A 211 2.24 11.35 8.90
C PHE A 211 2.36 11.63 7.40
N GLY A 212 3.60 11.63 6.88
CA GLY A 212 3.83 11.81 5.45
C GLY A 212 3.25 10.69 4.58
N GLU A 213 3.15 9.47 5.08
CA GLU A 213 2.61 8.32 4.34
C GLU A 213 1.07 8.30 4.35
N TYR A 214 0.45 8.60 5.49
CA TYR A 214 -0.99 8.42 5.70
C TYR A 214 -1.82 9.68 5.53
N GLN A 215 -1.29 10.88 5.82
CA GLN A 215 -2.06 12.12 5.69
C GLN A 215 -2.67 12.31 4.29
N PRO A 216 -1.99 12.03 3.16
CA PRO A 216 -2.60 12.17 1.84
C PRO A 216 -3.82 11.24 1.60
N PRO A 217 -3.74 9.91 1.82
CA PRO A 217 -4.91 9.04 1.66
C PRO A 217 -6.03 9.36 2.68
N LEU A 218 -5.69 9.76 3.90
CA LEU A 218 -6.70 10.21 4.87
C LEU A 218 -7.38 11.52 4.46
N SER A 219 -6.69 12.40 3.72
CA SER A 219 -7.33 13.58 3.12
C SER A 219 -8.34 13.19 2.04
N VAL A 220 -8.03 12.17 1.24
CA VAL A 220 -8.98 11.61 0.27
C VAL A 220 -10.22 11.09 1.00
N LEU A 221 -10.03 10.30 2.06
CA LEU A 221 -11.14 9.79 2.87
C LEU A 221 -11.98 10.91 3.50
N ALA A 222 -11.33 11.95 4.01
CA ALA A 222 -12.04 13.10 4.57
C ALA A 222 -12.92 13.79 3.54
N ASP A 223 -12.40 14.04 2.34
CA ASP A 223 -13.15 14.62 1.22
C ASP A 223 -14.36 13.75 0.84
N LEU A 224 -14.16 12.41 0.74
CA LEU A 224 -15.22 11.45 0.44
C LEU A 224 -16.34 11.45 1.49
N ALA A 225 -15.98 11.68 2.76
CA ALA A 225 -16.93 11.81 3.86
C ALA A 225 -17.58 13.20 3.96
N GLY A 226 -17.18 14.14 3.10
CA GLY A 226 -17.67 15.53 3.10
C GLY A 226 -17.07 16.41 4.19
N PHE A 227 -15.91 16.04 4.74
CA PHE A 227 -15.23 16.83 5.75
C PHE A 227 -14.23 17.82 5.12
N THR A 228 -14.27 19.07 5.57
CA THR A 228 -13.20 20.04 5.33
C THR A 228 -12.25 20.00 6.52
N ILE A 229 -11.06 19.43 6.33
CA ILE A 229 -10.06 19.34 7.39
C ILE A 229 -9.25 20.63 7.44
N GLU A 230 -9.29 21.30 8.57
CA GLU A 230 -8.58 22.57 8.83
C GLU A 230 -7.21 22.34 9.45
N GLU A 231 -7.07 21.24 10.22
CA GLU A 231 -5.84 20.93 10.96
C GLU A 231 -5.58 19.42 10.91
N TRP A 232 -4.32 19.07 10.65
CA TRP A 232 -3.81 17.71 10.82
C TRP A 232 -2.83 17.66 11.96
N THR A 233 -3.02 16.74 12.90
CA THR A 233 -2.09 16.51 14.01
C THR A 233 -1.61 15.07 14.01
N ALA A 234 -0.43 14.84 14.59
CA ALA A 234 0.07 13.50 14.83
C ALA A 234 0.75 13.43 16.20
N GLU A 235 0.55 12.32 16.89
CA GLU A 235 1.15 12.05 18.18
C GLU A 235 1.69 10.62 18.27
N GLY A 236 2.76 10.41 19.01
CA GLY A 236 3.39 9.12 19.22
C GLY A 236 3.34 8.68 20.66
N GLY A 237 3.33 7.37 20.88
CA GLY A 237 3.39 6.78 22.21
C GLY A 237 4.16 5.47 22.22
N VAL A 238 4.69 5.11 23.40
CA VAL A 238 5.36 3.85 23.66
C VAL A 238 4.80 3.22 24.93
N ALA A 239 4.63 1.90 24.94
CA ALA A 239 4.19 1.14 26.11
C ALA A 239 5.20 0.04 26.46
N ALA A 240 5.30 -0.25 27.73
CA ALA A 240 6.26 -1.18 28.30
C ALA A 240 5.74 -2.60 28.36
N ALA A 241 6.63 -3.59 28.25
CA ALA A 241 6.36 -4.97 28.63
C ALA A 241 6.10 -5.07 30.14
N LYS A 242 5.04 -5.76 30.56
CA LYS A 242 4.75 -6.04 31.97
C LYS A 242 5.60 -7.15 32.57
N ARG A 243 6.22 -7.97 31.72
CA ARG A 243 7.03 -9.14 32.08
C ARG A 243 8.18 -9.35 31.10
N ASP A 244 9.16 -10.15 31.49
CA ASP A 244 10.20 -10.60 30.57
C ASP A 244 9.58 -11.51 29.50
N LEU A 245 9.99 -11.33 28.23
CA LEU A 245 9.54 -12.11 27.09
C LEU A 245 10.73 -12.52 26.21
N THR A 246 10.56 -13.65 25.52
CA THR A 246 11.43 -14.05 24.43
C THR A 246 10.65 -14.02 23.12
N ILE A 247 11.11 -13.24 22.16
CA ILE A 247 10.57 -13.16 20.79
C ILE A 247 11.58 -13.72 19.80
N VAL A 248 11.22 -13.90 18.54
CA VAL A 248 12.16 -14.44 17.52
C VAL A 248 13.40 -13.53 17.35
N ALA A 249 13.24 -12.22 17.49
CA ALA A 249 14.30 -11.23 17.33
C ALA A 249 15.23 -11.09 18.56
N GLY A 250 14.86 -11.60 19.74
CA GLY A 250 15.64 -11.47 20.98
C GLY A 250 14.79 -11.43 22.24
N GLU A 251 15.37 -10.92 23.32
CA GLU A 251 14.71 -10.78 24.63
C GLU A 251 14.20 -9.35 24.85
N ILE A 252 13.02 -9.25 25.45
CA ILE A 252 12.40 -7.99 25.90
C ILE A 252 12.28 -8.08 27.42
N LYS A 253 12.86 -7.16 28.15
CA LYS A 253 12.77 -7.12 29.60
C LYS A 253 11.54 -6.33 30.07
N ALA A 254 10.96 -6.71 31.19
CA ALA A 254 9.91 -5.95 31.84
C ALA A 254 10.31 -4.46 32.00
N GLY A 255 9.38 -3.56 31.76
CA GLY A 255 9.63 -2.12 31.82
C GLY A 255 10.29 -1.50 30.57
N THR A 256 10.66 -2.34 29.57
CA THR A 256 11.20 -1.85 28.30
C THR A 256 10.12 -1.76 27.22
N ALA A 257 10.39 -1.05 26.12
CA ALA A 257 9.44 -0.86 25.03
C ALA A 257 8.96 -2.19 24.43
N ALA A 258 7.65 -2.41 24.39
CA ALA A 258 7.01 -3.60 23.81
C ALA A 258 5.89 -3.27 22.83
N ALA A 259 5.37 -2.03 22.86
CA ALA A 259 4.43 -1.53 21.88
C ALA A 259 4.66 -0.06 21.59
N GLN A 260 4.33 0.34 20.36
CA GLN A 260 4.37 1.73 19.89
C GLN A 260 3.06 2.03 19.18
N ARG A 261 2.58 3.27 19.28
CA ARG A 261 1.48 3.77 18.48
C ARG A 261 1.79 5.12 17.90
N ILE A 262 1.23 5.39 16.72
CA ILE A 262 1.16 6.72 16.13
C ILE A 262 -0.31 6.98 15.82
N ILE A 263 -0.82 8.13 16.24
CA ILE A 263 -2.19 8.59 16.00
C ILE A 263 -2.10 9.79 15.09
N ILE A 264 -2.87 9.78 14.01
CA ILE A 264 -3.02 10.91 13.07
C ILE A 264 -4.48 11.33 13.11
N ASN A 265 -4.74 12.62 13.40
CA ASN A 265 -6.09 13.18 13.45
C ASN A 265 -6.24 14.28 12.41
N GLY A 266 -7.33 14.21 11.64
CA GLY A 266 -7.84 15.32 10.84
C GLY A 266 -9.00 15.99 11.55
N ARG A 267 -8.92 17.31 11.76
CA ARG A 267 -9.86 18.11 12.55
C ARG A 267 -10.60 19.15 11.73
N SER A 268 -11.84 19.37 12.09
CA SER A 268 -12.68 20.46 11.59
C SER A 268 -13.39 21.12 12.75
N GLY A 269 -13.24 22.43 12.91
CA GLY A 269 -13.76 23.17 14.05
C GLY A 269 -13.21 22.67 15.41
N GLY A 270 -12.00 22.17 15.47
CA GLY A 270 -11.39 21.61 16.67
C GLY A 270 -11.87 20.20 17.05
N ILE A 271 -12.74 19.57 16.23
CA ILE A 271 -13.29 18.23 16.45
C ILE A 271 -12.63 17.24 15.50
N ASP A 272 -12.19 16.08 16.03
CA ASP A 272 -11.65 15.01 15.21
C ASP A 272 -12.74 14.47 14.26
N ARG A 273 -12.42 14.37 12.97
CA ARG A 273 -13.30 13.86 11.90
C ARG A 273 -12.77 12.58 11.26
N VAL A 274 -11.45 12.48 11.18
CA VAL A 274 -10.77 11.28 10.72
C VAL A 274 -9.64 10.99 11.69
N ARG A 275 -9.57 9.76 12.17
CA ARG A 275 -8.48 9.28 13.02
C ARG A 275 -7.89 8.01 12.45
N PHE A 276 -6.59 7.97 12.31
CA PHE A 276 -5.84 6.76 11.98
C PHE A 276 -4.87 6.45 13.13
N THR A 277 -4.87 5.22 13.59
CA THR A 277 -3.94 4.77 14.62
C THR A 277 -3.19 3.52 14.15
N GLN A 278 -1.88 3.60 14.05
CA GLN A 278 -1.04 2.44 13.80
C GLN A 278 -0.40 1.96 15.09
N TYR A 279 -0.61 0.69 15.42
CA TYR A 279 0.02 -0.03 16.52
C TYR A 279 1.05 -1.01 15.97
N GLY A 280 2.30 -0.90 16.42
CA GLY A 280 3.33 -1.91 16.25
C GLY A 280 3.69 -2.48 17.62
N PHE A 281 3.67 -3.80 17.80
CA PHE A 281 3.93 -4.40 19.11
C PHE A 281 4.60 -5.77 19.00
N VAL A 282 5.16 -6.22 20.11
CA VAL A 282 5.73 -7.58 20.29
C VAL A 282 5.06 -8.33 21.43
N GLU A 283 4.20 -7.66 22.19
CA GLU A 283 3.34 -8.19 23.24
C GLU A 283 2.08 -7.32 23.30
N ARG A 284 0.92 -7.94 23.56
CA ARG A 284 -0.35 -7.21 23.70
C ARG A 284 -0.65 -6.75 25.12
N ASP A 285 -0.15 -7.49 26.12
CA ASP A 285 -0.30 -7.13 27.52
C ASP A 285 0.80 -6.16 27.94
N VAL A 286 0.56 -4.87 27.72
CA VAL A 286 1.51 -3.76 27.90
C VAL A 286 1.02 -2.74 28.90
N GLU A 287 1.92 -1.86 29.36
CA GLU A 287 1.62 -0.75 30.27
C GLU A 287 2.04 0.60 29.64
N PRO A 288 1.11 1.58 29.45
CA PRO A 288 -0.33 1.48 29.74
C PRO A 288 -1.04 0.49 28.79
N ASP A 289 -2.17 -0.06 29.25
CA ASP A 289 -3.00 -0.92 28.42
C ASP A 289 -3.66 -0.11 27.29
N TRP A 290 -3.39 -0.52 26.04
CA TRP A 290 -3.97 0.10 24.85
C TRP A 290 -5.07 -0.73 24.19
N GLY A 291 -5.48 -1.84 24.78
CA GLY A 291 -6.49 -2.75 24.21
C GLY A 291 -6.07 -3.36 22.88
N LEU A 292 -4.77 -3.69 22.72
CA LEU A 292 -4.19 -4.20 21.48
C LEU A 292 -4.90 -5.46 20.98
N GLN A 293 -5.27 -5.45 19.71
CA GLN A 293 -5.96 -6.56 19.05
C GLN A 293 -4.97 -7.46 18.29
N PRO A 294 -5.37 -8.66 17.84
CA PRO A 294 -4.60 -9.44 16.88
C PRO A 294 -4.27 -8.64 15.62
N THR A 295 -3.18 -9.02 14.94
CA THR A 295 -2.78 -8.38 13.66
C THR A 295 -3.95 -8.30 12.69
N GLY A 296 -4.17 -7.10 12.15
CA GLY A 296 -5.30 -6.80 11.27
C GLY A 296 -5.71 -5.36 11.37
N TRP A 297 -6.94 -5.07 10.96
CA TRP A 297 -7.51 -3.72 10.98
C TRP A 297 -8.82 -3.67 11.77
N ARG A 298 -9.15 -2.49 12.24
CA ARG A 298 -10.48 -2.15 12.76
C ARG A 298 -10.92 -0.82 12.18
N LEU A 299 -12.14 -0.77 11.69
CA LEU A 299 -12.74 0.45 11.17
C LEU A 299 -14.01 0.75 11.97
N ARG A 300 -14.11 1.97 12.51
CA ARG A 300 -15.32 2.46 13.17
C ARG A 300 -15.83 3.71 12.45
N ILE A 301 -17.13 3.75 12.21
CA ILE A 301 -17.82 4.93 11.72
C ILE A 301 -18.81 5.37 12.77
N HIS A 302 -18.65 6.57 13.26
CA HIS A 302 -19.59 7.23 14.17
C HIS A 302 -20.48 8.14 13.35
N GLY A 303 -21.79 8.01 13.51
CA GLY A 303 -22.78 8.73 12.75
C GLY A 303 -24.18 8.27 13.08
N ASP A 304 -25.10 8.45 12.13
CA ASP A 304 -26.49 8.03 12.30
C ASP A 304 -26.74 6.54 12.02
N ALA A 305 -25.81 5.85 11.33
CA ALA A 305 -25.80 4.40 11.13
C ALA A 305 -24.41 3.84 11.51
N PRO A 306 -24.08 3.74 12.82
CA PRO A 306 -22.73 3.46 13.27
C PRO A 306 -22.26 2.04 12.93
N PHE A 307 -20.97 1.90 12.60
CA PHE A 307 -20.30 0.62 12.36
C PHE A 307 -19.08 0.45 13.26
N ASP A 308 -18.81 -0.79 13.63
CA ASP A 308 -17.56 -1.24 14.25
C ASP A 308 -17.17 -2.59 13.62
N VAL A 309 -16.19 -2.54 12.70
CA VAL A 309 -15.77 -3.70 11.90
C VAL A 309 -14.35 -4.07 12.27
N SER A 310 -14.18 -5.24 12.89
CA SER A 310 -12.87 -5.82 13.20
C SER A 310 -12.50 -6.87 12.16
N MET A 311 -11.29 -6.79 11.62
CA MET A 311 -10.76 -7.63 10.55
C MET A 311 -9.40 -8.22 10.94
N PRO A 312 -9.35 -9.19 11.90
CA PRO A 312 -8.11 -9.87 12.19
C PRO A 312 -7.68 -10.72 10.99
N PHE A 313 -6.38 -10.76 10.72
CA PHE A 313 -5.86 -11.63 9.67
C PHE A 313 -5.84 -13.09 10.14
N PRO A 314 -6.62 -14.00 9.52
CA PRO A 314 -6.67 -15.40 9.90
C PRO A 314 -5.45 -16.17 9.33
N VAL A 315 -4.24 -15.62 9.56
CA VAL A 315 -2.97 -16.14 9.05
C VAL A 315 -2.01 -16.26 10.23
N PRO A 316 -1.29 -17.38 10.38
CA PRO A 316 -0.23 -17.51 11.37
C PRO A 316 0.80 -16.39 11.24
N LEU A 317 1.30 -15.87 12.37
CA LEU A 317 2.21 -14.72 12.38
C LEU A 317 3.52 -14.96 11.62
N ASP A 318 4.03 -16.18 11.60
CA ASP A 318 5.21 -16.60 10.85
C ASP A 318 4.98 -16.66 9.34
N GLU A 319 3.73 -16.80 8.89
CA GLU A 319 3.33 -16.81 7.48
C GLU A 319 2.93 -15.42 6.97
N LEU A 320 2.70 -14.43 7.84
CA LEU A 320 2.26 -13.08 7.43
C LEU A 320 3.18 -12.46 6.37
N GLY A 321 4.49 -12.69 6.46
CA GLY A 321 5.47 -12.17 5.50
C GLY A 321 5.23 -12.61 4.06
N SER A 322 4.63 -13.78 3.85
CA SER A 322 4.27 -14.32 2.54
C SER A 322 2.88 -13.89 2.07
N HIS A 323 1.97 -13.53 3.00
CA HIS A 323 0.59 -13.14 2.69
C HIS A 323 0.41 -11.63 2.49
N VAL A 324 1.12 -10.80 3.28
CA VAL A 324 1.02 -9.33 3.19
C VAL A 324 1.24 -8.78 1.76
N PRO A 325 2.21 -9.29 0.95
CA PRO A 325 2.34 -8.86 -0.43
C PRO A 325 1.08 -9.05 -1.28
N ALA A 326 0.26 -10.08 -1.00
CA ALA A 326 -0.99 -10.31 -1.71
C ALA A 326 -2.04 -9.24 -1.39
N PHE A 327 -2.17 -8.84 -0.13
CA PHE A 327 -3.08 -7.74 0.24
C PHE A 327 -2.77 -6.46 -0.52
N ASN A 328 -1.47 -6.17 -0.76
CA ASN A 328 -1.05 -4.98 -1.50
C ASN A 328 -1.17 -5.13 -3.02
N ALA A 329 -0.86 -6.31 -3.58
CA ALA A 329 -0.76 -6.52 -5.03
C ALA A 329 -2.11 -6.75 -5.71
N ASN A 330 -3.04 -7.47 -5.04
CA ASN A 330 -4.26 -7.95 -5.67
C ASN A 330 -5.20 -6.82 -6.11
N GLY A 331 -5.35 -5.78 -5.28
CA GLY A 331 -6.18 -4.62 -5.62
C GLY A 331 -5.76 -3.95 -6.93
N PRO A 332 -4.50 -3.51 -7.07
CA PRO A 332 -3.99 -2.94 -8.31
C PRO A 332 -4.14 -3.87 -9.53
N VAL A 333 -3.84 -5.15 -9.41
CA VAL A 333 -3.99 -6.08 -10.55
C VAL A 333 -5.46 -6.23 -10.95
N ASN A 334 -6.38 -6.38 -9.99
CA ASN A 334 -7.81 -6.45 -10.26
C ASN A 334 -8.34 -5.16 -10.91
N ALA A 335 -7.73 -4.01 -10.63
CA ALA A 335 -8.15 -2.71 -11.14
C ALA A 335 -7.78 -2.47 -12.62
N ILE A 336 -6.83 -3.21 -13.19
CA ILE A 336 -6.32 -2.98 -14.56
C ILE A 336 -7.46 -2.76 -15.59
N PRO A 337 -8.47 -3.65 -15.71
CA PRO A 337 -9.51 -3.47 -16.71
C PRO A 337 -10.37 -2.21 -16.49
N TYR A 338 -10.50 -1.77 -15.24
CA TYR A 338 -11.28 -0.60 -14.88
C TYR A 338 -10.51 0.69 -15.12
N VAL A 339 -9.20 0.70 -14.81
CA VAL A 339 -8.31 1.83 -15.07
C VAL A 339 -8.15 2.07 -16.56
N CYS A 340 -8.01 1.00 -17.37
CA CYS A 340 -7.94 1.09 -18.83
C CYS A 340 -9.24 1.59 -19.48
N ALA A 341 -10.37 1.45 -18.80
CA ALA A 341 -11.67 1.92 -19.28
C ALA A 341 -12.07 3.30 -18.73
N ALA A 342 -11.32 3.85 -17.79
CA ALA A 342 -11.63 5.11 -17.15
C ALA A 342 -11.28 6.32 -18.04
N LEU A 343 -11.82 7.50 -17.69
CA LEU A 343 -11.38 8.75 -18.30
C LEU A 343 -9.94 9.07 -17.91
N PRO A 344 -9.15 9.67 -18.83
CA PRO A 344 -7.73 9.96 -18.58
C PRO A 344 -7.50 10.86 -17.36
N GLY A 345 -6.58 10.44 -16.48
CA GLY A 345 -6.25 11.23 -15.30
C GLY A 345 -5.52 10.51 -14.18
N MET A 346 -5.27 11.25 -13.11
CA MET A 346 -4.83 10.69 -11.83
C MET A 346 -6.08 10.27 -11.06
N LEU A 347 -6.40 8.99 -11.14
CA LEU A 347 -7.65 8.44 -10.61
C LEU A 347 -7.57 8.21 -9.10
N THR A 348 -8.74 8.30 -8.48
CA THR A 348 -8.99 7.90 -7.10
C THR A 348 -9.91 6.68 -7.04
N THR A 349 -10.15 6.15 -5.86
CA THR A 349 -11.06 5.01 -5.67
C THR A 349 -12.50 5.37 -6.05
N GLU A 350 -12.90 6.63 -5.95
CA GLU A 350 -14.24 7.10 -6.35
C GLU A 350 -14.46 7.17 -7.88
N ASP A 351 -13.37 7.26 -8.66
CA ASP A 351 -13.43 7.30 -10.12
C ASP A 351 -13.64 5.90 -10.73
N LEU A 352 -13.48 4.86 -9.93
CA LEU A 352 -13.61 3.47 -10.37
C LEU A 352 -14.89 2.83 -9.82
N PRO A 353 -15.55 1.94 -10.58
CA PRO A 353 -16.60 1.10 -10.02
C PRO A 353 -15.98 0.11 -9.01
N HIS A 354 -16.82 -0.65 -8.30
CA HIS A 354 -16.30 -1.69 -7.40
C HIS A 354 -15.35 -2.63 -8.13
N VAL A 355 -14.09 -2.60 -7.72
CA VAL A 355 -13.04 -3.47 -8.27
C VAL A 355 -13.21 -4.87 -7.68
N LEU A 356 -13.51 -5.83 -8.53
CA LEU A 356 -13.74 -7.21 -8.14
C LEU A 356 -12.72 -8.15 -8.81
N PRO A 357 -12.29 -9.23 -8.12
CA PRO A 357 -11.40 -10.21 -8.70
C PRO A 357 -12.08 -10.97 -9.83
N ARG A 358 -11.32 -11.28 -10.88
CA ARG A 358 -11.71 -12.27 -11.87
C ARG A 358 -10.99 -13.58 -11.53
N GLY A 359 -11.71 -14.69 -11.59
CA GLY A 359 -11.15 -16.02 -11.28
C GLY A 359 -9.96 -16.37 -12.17
N PRO A 360 -9.10 -17.31 -11.76
CA PRO A 360 -7.94 -17.74 -12.53
C PRO A 360 -8.35 -18.29 -13.89
N ARG A 361 -7.45 -18.18 -14.88
CA ARG A 361 -7.63 -18.88 -16.16
C ARG A 361 -7.88 -20.35 -15.86
N ARG A 362 -9.00 -20.90 -16.33
CA ARG A 362 -9.19 -22.33 -16.29
C ARG A 362 -8.09 -22.96 -17.14
N ALA A 363 -7.36 -23.93 -16.57
CA ALA A 363 -6.47 -24.75 -17.37
C ALA A 363 -7.29 -25.26 -18.58
N ALA A 364 -6.75 -25.10 -19.78
CA ALA A 364 -7.36 -25.70 -20.96
C ALA A 364 -7.56 -27.17 -20.62
N ALA A 365 -8.81 -27.65 -20.68
CA ALA A 365 -9.08 -29.07 -20.56
C ALA A 365 -8.38 -29.74 -21.74
N GLY A 366 -7.24 -30.39 -21.45
CA GLY A 366 -6.53 -31.23 -22.42
C GLY A 366 -7.33 -32.48 -22.78
#